data_41cf0fd0109b06f60cb023310dc5094a
#
_entry.id   41cf0fd0109b06f60cb023310dc5094a
#
_cell.length_a   1.000
_cell.length_b   1.000
_cell.length_c   1.000
_cell.angle_alpha   90.00
_cell.angle_beta   90.00
_cell.angle_gamma   90.00
#
_symmetry.space_group_name_H-M   'P 1'
#
loop_
_entity.id
_entity.type
_entity.pdbx_description
1 polymer ?
#
loop_
_entity_poly.entity_id
_entity_poly.type
_entity_poly.pdbx_seq_one_letter_code
_entity_poly.pdbx_strand_id
1 'polypeptide(L)'
;MCPSSLRDAVRLRVPADVRYLSLIRSVVETLARSADIADEDVYKIELAVDEACTNVIEHAYGSTASKPPLELEIRLAPEQMVVDILDQGQSFDFDAYTAPVLPDHWLQGQTRGVGLYLIRKCMDDAKYERAGNANRLRMTKNLHRVVTASGV
;
A
#
# COMPACT_ATOMS: atom_id res chain seq x y z
N MET A 1 -13.77 22.69 -14.24
CA MET A 1 -12.33 22.51 -14.01
C MET A 1 -12.09 21.06 -13.66
N CYS A 2 -11.54 20.29 -14.58
CA CYS A 2 -11.14 18.92 -14.24
C CYS A 2 -10.03 18.97 -13.19
N PRO A 3 -10.10 18.18 -12.13
CA PRO A 3 -8.97 18.06 -11.22
C PRO A 3 -7.77 17.51 -12.01
N SER A 4 -6.83 18.39 -12.28
CA SER A 4 -5.59 18.08 -13.01
C SER A 4 -4.64 17.14 -12.24
N SER A 5 -5.07 16.66 -11.09
CA SER A 5 -4.22 16.10 -10.06
C SER A 5 -4.01 14.58 -10.09
N LEU A 6 -4.73 13.82 -10.92
CA LEU A 6 -4.53 12.38 -11.02
C LEU A 6 -3.58 11.99 -12.17
N ARG A 7 -3.05 12.95 -12.91
CA ARG A 7 -2.17 12.66 -14.06
C ARG A 7 -0.73 12.42 -13.66
N ASP A 8 -0.28 13.03 -12.57
CA ASP A 8 1.10 12.94 -12.14
C ASP A 8 1.25 11.82 -11.10
N ALA A 9 1.77 10.70 -11.55
CA ALA A 9 2.10 9.58 -10.67
C ALA A 9 3.61 9.54 -10.41
N VAL A 10 4.00 9.40 -9.16
CA VAL A 10 5.35 8.99 -8.80
C VAL A 10 5.41 7.48 -8.96
N ARG A 11 6.33 7.02 -9.79
CA ARG A 11 6.54 5.59 -10.03
C ARG A 11 7.85 5.13 -9.43
N LEU A 12 7.79 4.04 -8.70
CA LEU A 12 8.95 3.40 -8.09
C LEU A 12 9.00 1.95 -8.56
N ARG A 13 10.16 1.55 -9.06
CA ARG A 13 10.42 0.17 -9.44
C ARG A 13 11.67 -0.31 -8.72
N VAL A 14 11.51 -1.35 -7.91
CA VAL A 14 12.59 -1.90 -7.08
C VAL A 14 12.62 -3.43 -7.19
N PRO A 15 13.77 -4.06 -6.93
CA PRO A 15 13.79 -5.52 -6.78
C PRO A 15 12.82 -5.98 -5.68
N ALA A 16 12.19 -7.12 -5.87
CA ALA A 16 11.28 -7.72 -4.88
C ALA A 16 12.06 -8.37 -3.73
N ASP A 17 12.64 -7.54 -2.89
CA ASP A 17 13.51 -7.92 -1.79
C ASP A 17 13.23 -7.02 -0.57
N VAL A 18 13.17 -7.61 0.61
CA VAL A 18 12.87 -6.92 1.88
C VAL A 18 13.83 -5.77 2.17
N ARG A 19 15.04 -5.78 1.62
CA ARG A 19 16.03 -4.70 1.77
C ARG A 19 15.54 -3.36 1.23
N TYR A 20 14.59 -3.37 0.31
CA TYR A 20 14.06 -2.14 -0.32
C TYR A 20 12.82 -1.59 0.37
N LEU A 21 12.28 -2.26 1.39
CA LEU A 21 11.11 -1.79 2.12
C LEU A 21 11.34 -0.44 2.80
N SER A 22 12.53 -0.20 3.34
CA SER A 22 12.86 1.09 3.95
C SER A 22 12.89 2.24 2.93
N LEU A 23 13.36 1.97 1.71
CA LEU A 23 13.32 2.96 0.61
C LEU A 23 11.88 3.27 0.23
N ILE A 24 11.04 2.26 0.07
CA ILE A 24 9.63 2.43 -0.26
C ILE A 24 8.93 3.28 0.80
N ARG A 25 9.12 2.97 2.08
CA ARG A 25 8.57 3.76 3.19
C ARG A 25 9.02 5.21 3.13
N SER A 26 10.30 5.46 2.90
CA SER A 26 10.85 6.83 2.82
C SER A 26 10.23 7.63 1.68
N VAL A 27 9.98 7.01 0.52
CA VAL A 27 9.33 7.68 -0.61
C VAL A 27 7.89 8.04 -0.26
N VAL A 28 7.13 7.09 0.29
CA VAL A 28 5.74 7.30 0.69
C VAL A 28 5.63 8.39 1.76
N GLU A 29 6.46 8.32 2.80
CA GLU A 29 6.51 9.32 3.86
C GLU A 29 6.83 10.72 3.32
N THR A 30 7.85 10.83 2.49
CA THR A 30 8.26 12.11 1.90
C THR A 30 7.12 12.74 1.10
N LEU A 31 6.44 11.95 0.27
CA LEU A 31 5.30 12.44 -0.52
C LEU A 31 4.13 12.86 0.38
N ALA A 32 3.80 12.06 1.37
CA ALA A 32 2.70 12.34 2.29
C ALA A 32 2.98 13.62 3.10
N ARG A 33 4.17 13.78 3.63
CA ARG A 33 4.55 14.97 4.41
C ARG A 33 4.63 16.23 3.55
N SER A 34 5.05 16.11 2.29
CA SER A 34 5.08 17.26 1.36
C SER A 34 3.68 17.84 1.07
N ALA A 35 2.64 17.09 1.35
CA ALA A 35 1.25 17.48 1.15
C ALA A 35 0.54 17.87 2.45
N ASP A 36 1.26 18.08 3.54
CA ASP A 36 0.73 18.45 4.87
C ASP A 36 -0.33 17.47 5.39
N ILE A 37 -0.16 16.20 5.10
CA ILE A 37 -1.03 15.13 5.58
C ILE A 37 -0.80 14.93 7.09
N ALA A 38 -1.87 14.73 7.84
CA ALA A 38 -1.79 14.48 9.28
C ALA A 38 -0.95 13.23 9.59
N ASP A 39 -0.13 13.28 10.66
CA ASP A 39 0.79 12.20 11.03
C ASP A 39 0.10 10.85 11.17
N GLU A 40 -1.13 10.84 11.69
CA GLU A 40 -1.92 9.61 11.81
C GLU A 40 -2.19 8.96 10.45
N ASP A 41 -2.54 9.75 9.44
CA ASP A 41 -2.80 9.26 8.09
C ASP A 41 -1.49 8.82 7.42
N VAL A 42 -0.39 9.55 7.63
CA VAL A 42 0.94 9.16 7.14
C VAL A 42 1.30 7.77 7.68
N TYR A 43 1.15 7.56 8.98
CA TYR A 43 1.45 6.27 9.62
C TYR A 43 0.59 5.13 9.07
N LYS A 44 -0.70 5.37 8.88
CA LYS A 44 -1.61 4.37 8.31
C LYS A 44 -1.24 3.99 6.88
N ILE A 45 -0.90 4.98 6.06
CA ILE A 45 -0.47 4.75 4.68
C ILE A 45 0.84 3.93 4.66
N GLU A 46 1.82 4.31 5.45
CA GLU A 46 3.10 3.60 5.53
C GLU A 46 2.90 2.13 5.94
N LEU A 47 2.09 1.89 6.96
CA LEU A 47 1.82 0.54 7.45
C LEU A 47 1.13 -0.31 6.38
N ALA A 48 0.12 0.23 5.71
CA ALA A 48 -0.59 -0.49 4.65
C ALA A 48 0.33 -0.81 3.46
N VAL A 49 1.15 0.13 3.04
CA VAL A 49 2.10 -0.07 1.94
C VAL A 49 3.17 -1.09 2.31
N ASP A 50 3.70 -1.03 3.52
CA ASP A 50 4.70 -1.98 4.01
C ASP A 50 4.13 -3.41 4.01
N GLU A 51 2.93 -3.61 4.53
CA GLU A 51 2.25 -4.91 4.53
C GLU A 51 1.96 -5.41 3.12
N ALA A 52 1.50 -4.56 2.23
CA ALA A 52 1.21 -4.93 0.85
C ALA A 52 2.48 -5.34 0.09
N CYS A 53 3.56 -4.59 0.23
CA CYS A 53 4.86 -4.91 -0.38
C CYS A 53 5.46 -6.19 0.20
N THR A 54 5.40 -6.37 1.51
CA THR A 54 5.87 -7.60 2.17
C THR A 54 5.11 -8.83 1.66
N ASN A 55 3.80 -8.74 1.51
CA ASN A 55 2.98 -9.82 0.95
C ASN A 55 3.44 -10.22 -0.45
N VAL A 56 3.73 -9.26 -1.32
CA VAL A 56 4.24 -9.55 -2.66
C VAL A 56 5.63 -10.22 -2.58
N ILE A 57 6.53 -9.65 -1.81
CA ILE A 57 7.91 -10.13 -1.71
C ILE A 57 7.96 -11.57 -1.15
N GLU A 58 7.17 -11.87 -0.13
CA GLU A 58 7.22 -13.16 0.56
C GLU A 58 6.34 -14.23 -0.07
N HIS A 59 5.21 -13.84 -0.68
CA HIS A 59 4.18 -14.81 -1.04
C HIS A 59 3.85 -14.88 -2.53
N ALA A 60 3.99 -13.78 -3.30
CA ALA A 60 3.55 -13.76 -4.68
C ALA A 60 4.42 -14.61 -5.62
N TYR A 61 5.69 -14.73 -5.34
CA TYR A 61 6.66 -15.44 -6.19
C TYR A 61 7.10 -16.81 -5.66
N GLY A 62 6.67 -17.18 -4.47
CA GLY A 62 7.04 -18.46 -3.86
C GLY A 62 8.56 -18.62 -3.74
N SER A 63 9.06 -19.82 -4.12
CA SER A 63 10.48 -20.17 -4.10
C SER A 63 11.20 -19.89 -5.42
N THR A 64 10.65 -19.10 -6.33
CA THR A 64 11.25 -18.81 -7.63
C THR A 64 12.55 -18.01 -7.45
N ALA A 65 13.63 -18.46 -8.07
CA ALA A 65 14.95 -17.82 -7.96
C ALA A 65 15.01 -16.45 -8.65
N SER A 66 14.14 -16.22 -9.67
CA SER A 66 14.04 -14.96 -10.39
C SER A 66 12.69 -14.32 -10.13
N LYS A 67 12.69 -13.25 -9.31
CA LYS A 67 11.49 -12.48 -9.00
C LYS A 67 11.43 -11.25 -9.91
N PRO A 68 10.30 -11.02 -10.61
CA PRO A 68 10.05 -9.74 -11.26
C PRO A 68 10.14 -8.58 -10.26
N PRO A 69 10.49 -7.38 -10.72
CA PRO A 69 10.53 -6.23 -9.83
C PRO A 69 9.15 -5.88 -9.29
N LEU A 70 9.16 -5.29 -8.10
CA LEU A 70 7.98 -4.69 -7.49
C LEU A 70 7.82 -3.27 -8.02
N GLU A 71 6.61 -2.91 -8.45
CA GLU A 71 6.32 -1.57 -8.93
C GLU A 71 5.24 -0.91 -8.08
N LEU A 72 5.44 0.36 -7.78
CA LEU A 72 4.46 1.20 -7.11
C LEU A 72 4.14 2.42 -7.97
N GLU A 73 2.86 2.77 -8.03
CA GLU A 73 2.41 4.07 -8.51
C GLU A 73 1.72 4.82 -7.38
N ILE A 74 2.18 6.02 -7.09
CA ILE A 74 1.64 6.86 -6.03
C ILE A 74 1.08 8.13 -6.65
N ARG A 75 -0.20 8.38 -6.43
CA ARG A 75 -0.89 9.59 -6.88
C ARG A 75 -1.41 10.36 -5.68
N LEU A 76 -1.09 11.62 -5.67
CA LEU A 76 -1.52 12.54 -4.63
C LEU A 76 -2.54 13.51 -5.22
N ALA A 77 -3.76 13.48 -4.70
CA ALA A 77 -4.82 14.42 -5.01
C ALA A 77 -5.13 15.29 -3.78
N PRO A 78 -5.87 16.41 -3.93
CA PRO A 78 -6.17 17.29 -2.79
C PRO A 78 -6.85 16.60 -1.61
N GLU A 79 -7.69 15.60 -1.88
CA GLU A 79 -8.52 14.93 -0.87
C GLU A 79 -8.16 13.47 -0.61
N GLN A 80 -7.26 12.91 -1.43
CA GLN A 80 -6.91 11.49 -1.29
C GLN A 80 -5.51 11.19 -1.81
N MET A 81 -4.91 10.16 -1.26
CA MET A 81 -3.70 9.53 -1.76
C MET A 81 -4.04 8.13 -2.26
N VAL A 82 -3.62 7.80 -3.47
CA VAL A 82 -3.82 6.48 -4.06
C VAL A 82 -2.47 5.82 -4.26
N VAL A 83 -2.32 4.62 -3.76
CA VAL A 83 -1.12 3.80 -3.95
C VAL A 83 -1.52 2.52 -4.66
N ASP A 84 -0.98 2.30 -5.84
CA ASP A 84 -1.09 1.05 -6.58
C ASP A 84 0.19 0.24 -6.40
N ILE A 85 0.04 -1.01 -5.99
CA ILE A 85 1.13 -1.99 -5.95
C ILE A 85 0.89 -2.97 -7.09
N LEU A 86 1.88 -3.10 -7.97
CA LEU A 86 1.81 -3.94 -9.16
C LEU A 86 2.86 -5.05 -9.07
N ASP A 87 2.42 -6.29 -9.31
CA ASP A 87 3.28 -7.46 -9.34
C ASP A 87 2.85 -8.44 -10.44
N GLN A 88 3.70 -9.40 -10.74
CA GLN A 88 3.44 -10.46 -11.73
C GLN A 88 3.42 -11.84 -11.08
N GLY A 89 3.22 -11.90 -9.77
CA GLY A 89 3.22 -13.14 -9.02
C GLY A 89 1.88 -13.87 -9.05
N GLN A 90 1.78 -14.85 -8.19
CA GLN A 90 0.55 -15.61 -8.03
C GLN A 90 -0.55 -14.72 -7.43
N SER A 91 -1.72 -14.74 -8.04
CA SER A 91 -2.87 -14.02 -7.49
C SER A 91 -3.43 -14.70 -6.25
N PHE A 92 -4.09 -13.92 -5.41
CA PHE A 92 -4.84 -14.43 -4.28
C PHE A 92 -6.24 -13.80 -4.23
N ASP A 93 -7.17 -14.46 -3.57
CA ASP A 93 -8.52 -13.94 -3.41
C ASP A 93 -8.57 -12.97 -2.24
N PHE A 94 -8.39 -11.69 -2.56
CA PHE A 94 -8.43 -10.61 -1.58
C PHE A 94 -9.82 -10.40 -0.99
N ASP A 95 -10.88 -10.65 -1.76
CA ASP A 95 -12.25 -10.39 -1.35
C ASP A 95 -12.86 -11.53 -0.50
N ALA A 96 -12.38 -12.76 -0.69
CA ALA A 96 -12.78 -13.90 0.13
C ALA A 96 -12.19 -13.85 1.55
N TYR A 97 -11.31 -12.89 1.82
CA TYR A 97 -10.67 -12.74 3.10
C TYR A 97 -11.66 -12.22 4.15
N THR A 98 -11.99 -13.07 5.12
CA THR A 98 -12.71 -12.66 6.34
C THR A 98 -11.72 -12.21 7.40
N ALA A 99 -12.04 -11.09 8.07
CA ALA A 99 -11.19 -10.56 9.14
C ALA A 99 -10.88 -11.64 10.19
N PRO A 100 -9.59 -11.85 10.52
CA PRO A 100 -9.23 -12.84 11.54
C PRO A 100 -9.80 -12.43 12.90
N VAL A 101 -10.20 -13.41 13.68
CA VAL A 101 -10.33 -13.23 15.11
C VAL A 101 -8.90 -13.20 15.65
N LEU A 102 -8.36 -12.00 15.87
CA LEU A 102 -6.94 -11.75 16.13
C LEU A 102 -6.29 -12.69 17.17
N PRO A 103 -6.92 -13.02 18.33
CA PRO A 103 -6.30 -13.91 19.30
C PRO A 103 -5.99 -15.31 18.76
N ASP A 104 -6.87 -15.87 17.93
CA ASP A 104 -6.72 -17.23 17.41
C ASP A 104 -5.64 -17.29 16.31
N HIS A 105 -5.53 -16.23 15.49
CA HIS A 105 -4.51 -16.14 14.45
C HIS A 105 -3.10 -16.02 15.02
N TRP A 106 -2.93 -15.29 16.10
CA TRP A 106 -1.62 -15.12 16.77
C TRP A 106 -1.17 -16.43 17.42
N LEU A 107 -2.10 -17.17 18.01
CA LEU A 107 -1.83 -18.47 18.62
C LEU A 107 -1.45 -19.54 17.60
N GLN A 108 -1.92 -19.41 16.35
CA GLN A 108 -1.64 -20.35 15.27
C GLN A 108 -0.43 -19.97 14.42
N GLY A 109 0.24 -18.83 14.71
CA GLY A 109 1.39 -18.33 13.94
C GLY A 109 1.05 -17.91 12.51
N GLN A 110 -0.22 -17.70 12.20
CA GLN A 110 -0.67 -17.26 10.87
C GLN A 110 -0.57 -15.75 10.77
N THR A 111 0.53 -15.24 10.22
CA THR A 111 0.77 -13.80 10.03
C THR A 111 0.10 -13.23 8.79
N ARG A 112 -0.17 -14.05 7.76
CA ARG A 112 -0.66 -13.63 6.44
C ARG A 112 -2.03 -12.93 6.49
N GLY A 113 -2.94 -13.40 7.31
CA GLY A 113 -4.24 -12.79 7.50
C GLY A 113 -4.20 -11.45 8.20
N VAL A 114 -3.22 -11.23 9.05
CA VAL A 114 -3.04 -9.96 9.81
C VAL A 114 -2.67 -8.83 8.87
N GLY A 115 -1.80 -9.06 7.87
CA GLY A 115 -1.38 -8.05 6.90
C GLY A 115 -2.57 -7.50 6.10
N LEU A 116 -3.43 -8.36 5.56
CA LEU A 116 -4.64 -7.95 4.82
C LEU A 116 -5.63 -7.21 5.72
N TYR A 117 -5.78 -7.64 6.95
CA TYR A 117 -6.60 -6.95 7.94
C TYR A 117 -6.09 -5.53 8.20
N LEU A 118 -4.77 -5.36 8.38
CA LEU A 118 -4.15 -4.06 8.59
C LEU A 118 -4.35 -3.13 7.40
N ILE A 119 -4.18 -3.62 6.18
CA ILE A 119 -4.45 -2.84 4.96
C ILE A 119 -5.87 -2.30 4.98
N ARG A 120 -6.87 -3.16 5.24
CA ARG A 120 -8.29 -2.76 5.28
C ARG A 120 -8.60 -1.80 6.43
N LYS A 121 -7.90 -1.92 7.55
CA LYS A 121 -8.09 -1.01 8.70
C LYS A 121 -7.43 0.35 8.49
N CYS A 122 -6.29 0.38 7.84
CA CYS A 122 -5.51 1.60 7.64
C CYS A 122 -6.01 2.45 6.47
N MET A 123 -6.50 1.80 5.41
CA MET A 123 -6.95 2.47 4.19
C MET A 123 -8.47 2.57 4.15
N ASP A 124 -8.99 3.58 3.45
CA ASP A 124 -10.43 3.78 3.29
C ASP A 124 -11.02 2.87 2.21
N ASP A 125 -10.22 2.50 1.22
CA ASP A 125 -10.61 1.51 0.20
C ASP A 125 -9.37 0.71 -0.22
N ALA A 126 -9.59 -0.56 -0.53
CA ALA A 126 -8.58 -1.45 -1.06
C ALA A 126 -9.21 -2.41 -2.07
N LYS A 127 -8.73 -2.37 -3.31
CA LYS A 127 -9.23 -3.19 -4.42
C LYS A 127 -8.10 -3.97 -5.05
N TYR A 128 -8.32 -5.26 -5.21
CA TYR A 128 -7.39 -6.15 -5.87
C TYR A 128 -7.93 -6.58 -7.23
N GLU A 129 -7.12 -6.44 -8.26
CA GLU A 129 -7.47 -6.79 -9.64
C GLU A 129 -6.36 -7.62 -10.27
N ARG A 130 -6.75 -8.57 -11.11
CA ARG A 130 -5.82 -9.28 -11.97
C ARG A 130 -6.20 -9.07 -13.43
N ALA A 131 -5.24 -8.61 -14.22
CA ALA A 131 -5.36 -8.46 -15.66
C ALA A 131 -4.21 -9.20 -16.35
N GLY A 132 -4.54 -10.33 -17.03
CA GLY A 132 -3.51 -11.19 -17.64
C GLY A 132 -2.60 -11.81 -16.57
N ASN A 133 -1.30 -11.53 -16.66
CA ASN A 133 -0.29 -11.99 -15.69
C ASN A 133 0.09 -10.93 -14.65
N ALA A 134 -0.60 -9.80 -14.62
CA ALA A 134 -0.32 -8.71 -13.71
C ALA A 134 -1.40 -8.56 -12.64
N ASN A 135 -0.97 -8.36 -11.41
CA ASN A 135 -1.83 -8.05 -10.28
C ASN A 135 -1.70 -6.57 -9.91
N ARG A 136 -2.79 -5.97 -9.50
CA ARG A 136 -2.82 -4.61 -8.96
C ARG A 136 -3.60 -4.60 -7.66
N LEU A 137 -2.95 -4.18 -6.59
CA LEU A 137 -3.62 -3.79 -5.35
C LEU A 137 -3.69 -2.27 -5.30
N ARG A 138 -4.88 -1.71 -5.42
CA ARG A 138 -5.12 -0.28 -5.27
C ARG A 138 -5.59 0.02 -3.87
N MET A 139 -4.87 0.91 -3.20
CA MET A 139 -5.20 1.38 -1.86
C MET A 139 -5.47 2.88 -1.90
N THR A 140 -6.57 3.31 -1.32
CA THR A 140 -6.98 4.72 -1.27
C THR A 140 -7.10 5.18 0.17
N LYS A 141 -6.50 6.31 0.49
CA LYS A 141 -6.62 7.01 1.77
C LYS A 141 -7.23 8.37 1.55
N ASN A 142 -8.35 8.65 2.23
CA ASN A 142 -8.89 9.99 2.33
C ASN A 142 -8.02 10.79 3.31
N LEU A 143 -7.66 12.01 2.92
CA LEU A 143 -6.65 12.78 3.62
C LEU A 143 -7.26 13.78 4.58
N HIS A 144 -6.70 13.82 5.79
CA HIS A 144 -6.90 14.89 6.75
C HIS A 144 -5.62 15.72 6.75
N ARG A 145 -5.74 17.00 6.42
CA ARG A 145 -4.59 17.90 6.41
C ARG A 145 -4.44 18.58 7.76
N VAL A 146 -3.21 18.80 8.16
CA VAL A 146 -2.93 19.65 9.31
C VAL A 146 -3.38 21.06 8.96
N VAL A 147 -4.39 21.55 9.67
CA VAL A 147 -4.75 22.98 9.60
C VAL A 147 -3.65 23.74 10.34
N THR A 148 -2.69 24.27 9.61
CA THR A 148 -1.84 25.31 10.16
C THR A 148 -2.76 26.50 10.40
N ALA A 149 -3.02 26.80 11.65
CA ALA A 149 -3.61 28.08 12.00
C ALA A 149 -2.66 29.14 11.46
N SER A 150 -2.96 29.72 10.31
CA SER A 150 -2.30 30.93 9.85
C SER A 150 -2.63 31.97 10.87
N GLY A 151 -1.73 32.19 11.81
CA GLY A 151 -1.81 33.30 12.72
C GLY A 151 -1.98 34.57 11.87
N VAL A 152 -2.98 35.29 12.18
CA VAL A 152 -3.20 36.64 11.66
C VAL A 152 -1.96 37.48 11.87
#